data_83ecc80202e7ea84d9f4261fd5cc8514
#
_entry.id   83ecc80202e7ea84d9f4261fd5cc8514
#
_cell.length_a   1.000
_cell.length_b   1.000
_cell.length_c   1.000
_cell.angle_alpha   90.00
_cell.angle_beta   90.00
_cell.angle_gamma   90.00
#
_symmetry.space_group_name_H-M   'P 1'
#
loop_
_entity.id
_entity.type
_entity.pdbx_description
1 polymer ?
#
loop_
_entity_poly.entity_id
_entity_poly.type
_entity_poly.pdbx_seq_one_letter_code
_entity_poly.pdbx_strand_id
1 'polypeptide(L)'
;MDTGDSNQADSGDDLLSNDSDDGLLAGDDDNLLSNDDDDLLASDDDDANETAEDRKKEEQRKRELAEAANAEHEKLFTEAKYPSANTCATCHPKQYDEWSVSQHAYAQLSPVYMAFQTAVNMLTSATNGDFCIRCHTPVGMNIGETPFGTNLDRSPASREGITCVVCHRVNKNYGKISGRFALVEGDVFSPVFGPKGGDELKRVLNKPEEYQVSQSRDKPGRSIHTKANKFFQLTQSSFCGTCHDVTLLNGFRLEEAFTEYKQSPAAKRGESCQDCHMGKVQGVASGYEYGPAAIVGDVPTKKRKLTNHFFAGPDYSVVHPGIFPHNVEAAQLKTLREWLQYDYKAGWGTDKFEDSSRATKTKFPKAWESIDDRYEAREILDVQFKRLERARKLRLEVLRNGFKLSDIRIKRSDRKGLTFSVDVSNGTDGHGVPTGFDAERLIFLQVTVKDSRGKIVYVSGDRDPNGDVRDAHSLYVHNGELKLDKDLFNLQSKFIVRLLRGGEREQILAVPTSLDVLPFVRPETRATTIFGRPRSARKHKQNLEPGASRTATYKVSGKKLRRGERYSISVRLISQMIPVNLIPAIQVGGFDYGMTPAQIAREVVAGASVVWSRKTRIRIQ
;
A
#
# COMPACT_ATOMS: atom_id res chain seq x y z
N MET A 1 58.44 -32.00 -7.46
CA MET A 1 58.41 -32.56 -6.12
C MET A 1 56.94 -32.53 -5.76
N ASP A 2 56.24 -33.55 -6.19
CA ASP A 2 55.98 -34.82 -5.50
C ASP A 2 55.16 -34.58 -4.25
N THR A 3 54.04 -35.14 -4.06
CA THR A 3 53.19 -36.29 -4.36
C THR A 3 51.95 -36.09 -3.55
N GLY A 4 50.80 -36.38 -3.97
CA GLY A 4 50.09 -37.64 -4.18
C GLY A 4 49.07 -37.74 -3.06
N ASP A 5 48.00 -38.17 -3.15
CA ASP A 5 47.13 -39.17 -3.74
C ASP A 5 45.81 -39.24 -2.96
N SER A 6 44.77 -39.19 -3.59
CA SER A 6 43.81 -40.28 -3.97
C SER A 6 42.77 -40.68 -2.94
N ASN A 7 41.57 -40.76 -3.48
CA ASN A 7 40.51 -41.79 -3.40
C ASN A 7 39.32 -41.39 -2.52
N GLN A 8 38.09 -41.70 -2.80
CA GLN A 8 37.46 -42.49 -3.86
C GLN A 8 35.96 -42.16 -3.85
N ALA A 9 35.36 -42.21 -4.98
CA ALA A 9 33.90 -42.27 -5.13
C ALA A 9 33.39 -43.54 -4.49
N ASP A 10 32.23 -43.48 -3.91
CA ASP A 10 31.35 -44.64 -3.83
C ASP A 10 29.93 -44.27 -4.23
N SER A 11 29.50 -44.98 -5.24
CA SER A 11 28.18 -45.05 -5.84
C SER A 11 27.32 -46.00 -5.02
N GLY A 12 26.11 -45.62 -4.77
CA GLY A 12 25.10 -46.52 -4.20
C GLY A 12 23.73 -46.16 -4.74
N ASP A 13 23.42 -46.76 -5.87
CA ASP A 13 22.07 -46.89 -6.41
C ASP A 13 21.21 -47.77 -5.52
N ASP A 14 19.92 -47.68 -5.81
CA ASP A 14 18.82 -48.58 -5.45
C ASP A 14 18.22 -48.47 -4.04
N LEU A 15 16.98 -48.05 -4.09
CA LEU A 15 15.86 -48.83 -3.53
C LEU A 15 14.52 -48.16 -3.89
N LEU A 16 14.07 -48.53 -5.10
CA LEU A 16 12.64 -48.65 -5.40
C LEU A 16 12.24 -50.05 -4.96
N SER A 17 11.48 -50.18 -3.93
CA SER A 17 10.64 -51.37 -3.73
C SER A 17 9.23 -50.91 -3.39
N ASN A 18 8.34 -51.23 -4.33
CA ASN A 18 6.93 -51.39 -4.09
C ASN A 18 6.72 -52.35 -2.94
N ASP A 19 5.84 -51.97 -2.02
CA ASP A 19 4.94 -52.94 -1.42
C ASP A 19 3.58 -52.30 -1.22
N SER A 20 2.66 -52.83 -1.97
CA SER A 20 1.23 -52.77 -1.79
C SER A 20 0.86 -53.50 -0.49
N ASP A 21 0.14 -52.83 0.37
CA ASP A 21 -0.77 -53.52 1.28
C ASP A 21 -2.10 -52.76 1.33
N ASP A 22 -3.05 -53.39 0.65
CA ASP A 22 -4.47 -53.21 0.84
C ASP A 22 -4.87 -53.64 2.24
N GLY A 23 -5.71 -52.88 2.87
CA GLY A 23 -6.49 -53.45 3.93
C GLY A 23 -6.91 -52.52 5.05
N LEU A 24 -8.19 -52.28 5.07
CA LEU A 24 -8.97 -51.97 6.27
C LEU A 24 -8.94 -50.53 6.77
N LEU A 25 -9.97 -49.79 6.37
CA LEU A 25 -10.91 -49.14 7.31
C LEU A 25 -12.13 -48.66 6.50
N ALA A 26 -12.94 -49.62 6.04
CA ALA A 26 -14.37 -49.38 5.93
C ALA A 26 -14.97 -49.59 7.31
N GLY A 27 -15.27 -48.50 7.96
CA GLY A 27 -16.05 -48.41 9.17
C GLY A 27 -17.21 -47.50 8.89
N ASP A 28 -18.34 -48.11 8.54
CA ASP A 28 -19.65 -47.49 8.54
C ASP A 28 -19.95 -46.98 9.92
N ASP A 29 -19.96 -45.67 10.07
CA ASP A 29 -20.61 -44.96 11.19
C ASP A 29 -21.53 -43.85 10.64
N ASP A 30 -22.39 -44.25 9.73
CA ASP A 30 -23.64 -43.56 9.39
C ASP A 30 -24.72 -43.97 10.37
N ASN A 31 -24.59 -43.63 11.66
CA ASN A 31 -25.75 -43.77 12.58
C ASN A 31 -25.58 -43.01 13.89
N LEU A 32 -25.40 -41.69 13.79
CA LEU A 32 -25.45 -40.80 14.99
C LEU A 32 -26.26 -39.52 14.73
N LEU A 33 -27.25 -39.58 13.82
CA LEU A 33 -28.30 -38.57 13.65
C LEU A 33 -29.65 -39.26 13.37
N SER A 34 -30.05 -40.13 14.27
CA SER A 34 -31.45 -40.53 14.35
C SER A 34 -31.85 -40.38 15.82
N ASN A 35 -32.51 -39.39 15.97
CA ASN A 35 -33.58 -38.83 16.57
C ASN A 35 -34.26 -39.12 17.74
N ASP A 36 -35.12 -38.52 17.96
CA ASP A 36 -36.22 -38.46 18.93
C ASP A 36 -36.27 -37.10 19.64
N ASP A 37 -36.56 -36.08 18.85
CA ASP A 37 -37.18 -34.84 19.33
C ASP A 37 -38.24 -34.35 18.31
N ASP A 38 -39.06 -35.29 17.87
CA ASP A 38 -40.26 -35.01 17.03
C ASP A 38 -41.51 -34.89 17.89
N ASP A 39 -41.45 -34.24 19.06
CA ASP A 39 -42.67 -34.07 19.85
C ASP A 39 -42.77 -32.72 20.58
N LEU A 40 -42.40 -31.62 19.87
CA LEU A 40 -42.72 -30.26 20.36
C LEU A 40 -43.05 -29.27 19.23
N LEU A 41 -43.84 -29.72 18.23
CA LEU A 41 -44.56 -28.80 17.35
C LEU A 41 -46.03 -29.18 17.37
N ALA A 42 -46.68 -28.70 18.43
CA ALA A 42 -48.13 -28.63 18.45
C ALA A 42 -48.56 -27.66 17.32
N SER A 43 -49.41 -28.18 16.50
CA SER A 43 -50.19 -27.52 15.47
C SER A 43 -50.74 -26.16 15.88
N ASP A 44 -50.29 -25.11 15.21
CA ASP A 44 -51.10 -23.93 14.97
C ASP A 44 -51.45 -23.90 13.47
N ASP A 45 -52.64 -24.34 13.14
CA ASP A 45 -53.27 -24.24 11.83
C ASP A 45 -53.69 -22.79 11.54
N ASP A 46 -52.70 -21.89 11.31
CA ASP A 46 -52.97 -20.51 10.85
C ASP A 46 -52.11 -20.05 9.64
N ASP A 47 -51.50 -20.98 8.90
CA ASP A 47 -50.62 -20.66 7.77
C ASP A 47 -51.27 -20.90 6.39
N ALA A 48 -52.49 -20.43 6.16
CA ALA A 48 -53.16 -20.58 4.84
C ALA A 48 -53.04 -19.36 3.90
N ASN A 49 -52.16 -18.36 4.20
CA ASN A 49 -52.10 -17.16 3.36
C ASN A 49 -50.69 -16.57 3.14
N GLU A 50 -49.63 -17.38 3.31
CA GLU A 50 -48.28 -16.93 3.04
C GLU A 50 -48.02 -16.87 1.52
N THR A 51 -47.77 -15.67 0.99
CA THR A 51 -47.52 -15.48 -0.43
C THR A 51 -46.12 -15.95 -0.83
N ALA A 52 -45.92 -16.29 -2.10
CA ALA A 52 -44.61 -16.65 -2.62
C ALA A 52 -43.57 -15.51 -2.42
N GLU A 53 -44.04 -14.30 -2.20
CA GLU A 53 -43.18 -13.12 -1.92
C GLU A 53 -42.77 -13.10 -0.45
N ASP A 54 -43.62 -13.52 0.47
CA ASP A 54 -43.26 -13.61 1.90
C ASP A 54 -42.26 -14.73 2.18
N ARG A 55 -42.37 -15.88 1.52
CA ARG A 55 -41.36 -16.95 1.57
C ARG A 55 -40.00 -16.50 1.05
N LYS A 56 -39.97 -15.74 -0.04
CA LYS A 56 -38.70 -15.17 -0.56
C LYS A 56 -38.10 -14.18 0.41
N LYS A 57 -38.89 -13.34 1.06
CA LYS A 57 -38.38 -12.39 2.09
C LYS A 57 -37.86 -13.14 3.30
N GLU A 58 -38.52 -14.21 3.73
CA GLU A 58 -38.06 -15.02 4.87
C GLU A 58 -36.77 -15.78 4.53
N GLU A 59 -36.67 -16.38 3.33
CA GLU A 59 -35.42 -17.00 2.86
C GLU A 59 -34.27 -15.99 2.77
N GLN A 60 -34.54 -14.79 2.30
CA GLN A 60 -33.55 -13.73 2.24
C GLN A 60 -33.11 -13.31 3.64
N ARG A 61 -34.03 -13.16 4.58
CA ARG A 61 -33.76 -12.85 5.99
C ARG A 61 -32.92 -13.95 6.65
N LYS A 62 -33.24 -15.23 6.42
CA LYS A 62 -32.46 -16.38 6.91
C LYS A 62 -31.05 -16.39 6.35
N ARG A 63 -30.87 -16.06 5.07
CA ARG A 63 -29.54 -15.92 4.45
C ARG A 63 -28.74 -14.77 5.09
N GLU A 64 -29.33 -13.61 5.24
CA GLU A 64 -28.69 -12.44 5.86
C GLU A 64 -28.28 -12.73 7.31
N LEU A 65 -29.11 -13.44 8.09
CA LEU A 65 -28.78 -13.87 9.43
C LEU A 65 -27.65 -14.90 9.47
N ALA A 66 -27.65 -15.86 8.55
CA ALA A 66 -26.57 -16.85 8.43
C ALA A 66 -25.25 -16.21 8.01
N GLU A 67 -25.28 -15.26 7.07
CA GLU A 67 -24.12 -14.48 6.66
C GLU A 67 -23.56 -13.63 7.81
N ALA A 68 -24.43 -12.99 8.59
CA ALA A 68 -24.04 -12.22 9.78
C ALA A 68 -23.44 -13.11 10.86
N ALA A 69 -24.02 -14.27 11.15
CA ALA A 69 -23.48 -15.24 12.11
C ALA A 69 -22.12 -15.79 11.66
N ASN A 70 -21.97 -16.10 10.38
CA ASN A 70 -20.70 -16.55 9.83
C ASN A 70 -19.62 -15.46 9.91
N ALA A 71 -19.96 -14.20 9.62
CA ALA A 71 -19.04 -13.07 9.73
C ALA A 71 -18.59 -12.83 11.17
N GLU A 72 -19.47 -12.97 12.15
CA GLU A 72 -19.10 -12.89 13.57
C GLU A 72 -18.20 -14.06 14.00
N HIS A 73 -18.48 -15.28 13.54
CA HIS A 73 -17.65 -16.44 13.80
C HIS A 73 -16.26 -16.31 13.18
N GLU A 74 -16.16 -15.84 11.91
CA GLU A 74 -14.89 -15.57 11.25
C GLU A 74 -14.09 -14.49 11.98
N LYS A 75 -14.76 -13.43 12.43
CA LYS A 75 -14.14 -12.37 13.23
C LYS A 75 -13.53 -12.92 14.52
N LEU A 76 -14.27 -13.72 15.27
CA LEU A 76 -13.77 -14.38 16.49
C LEU A 76 -12.61 -15.33 16.21
N PHE A 77 -12.67 -16.09 15.14
CA PHE A 77 -11.60 -16.99 14.73
C PHE A 77 -10.31 -16.22 14.35
N THR A 78 -10.43 -15.14 13.60
CA THR A 78 -9.28 -14.32 13.22
C THR A 78 -8.64 -13.62 14.41
N GLU A 79 -9.45 -13.05 15.29
CA GLU A 79 -8.98 -12.41 16.54
C GLU A 79 -8.28 -13.39 17.50
N ALA A 80 -8.67 -14.66 17.51
CA ALA A 80 -8.00 -15.70 18.28
C ALA A 80 -6.60 -16.04 17.76
N LYS A 81 -6.36 -15.82 16.46
CA LYS A 81 -5.06 -16.06 15.80
C LYS A 81 -4.22 -14.79 15.65
N TYR A 82 -4.84 -13.70 15.24
CA TYR A 82 -4.18 -12.44 14.90
C TYR A 82 -5.04 -11.26 15.36
N PRO A 83 -4.80 -10.72 16.58
CA PRO A 83 -5.56 -9.60 17.07
C PRO A 83 -5.44 -8.38 16.16
N SER A 84 -6.57 -7.70 15.97
CA SER A 84 -6.66 -6.44 15.24
C SER A 84 -5.79 -5.35 15.88
N ALA A 85 -5.34 -4.41 15.09
CA ALA A 85 -4.67 -3.20 15.58
C ALA A 85 -5.54 -2.40 16.56
N ASN A 86 -6.87 -2.48 16.43
CA ASN A 86 -7.82 -1.86 17.36
C ASN A 86 -7.64 -2.39 18.80
N THR A 87 -7.36 -3.67 18.95
CA THR A 87 -7.04 -4.28 20.25
C THR A 87 -5.76 -3.69 20.85
N CYS A 88 -4.76 -3.43 20.00
CA CYS A 88 -3.50 -2.82 20.42
C CYS A 88 -3.67 -1.33 20.80
N ALA A 89 -4.61 -0.62 20.17
CA ALA A 89 -4.88 0.79 20.39
C ALA A 89 -5.20 1.12 21.85
N THR A 90 -5.83 0.20 22.59
CA THR A 90 -6.25 0.38 24.00
C THR A 90 -5.08 0.71 24.93
N CYS A 91 -3.88 0.16 24.63
CA CYS A 91 -2.66 0.40 25.41
C CYS A 91 -1.56 1.13 24.63
N HIS A 92 -1.63 1.12 23.29
CA HIS A 92 -0.65 1.74 22.39
C HIS A 92 -1.27 2.83 21.50
N PRO A 93 -2.00 3.83 22.06
CA PRO A 93 -2.79 4.78 21.27
C PRO A 93 -1.93 5.62 20.31
N LYS A 94 -0.71 6.02 20.73
CA LYS A 94 0.22 6.77 19.88
C LYS A 94 0.63 5.98 18.65
N GLN A 95 1.05 4.73 18.83
CA GLN A 95 1.50 3.87 17.75
C GLN A 95 0.36 3.52 16.79
N TYR A 96 -0.82 3.28 17.35
CA TYR A 96 -2.03 3.06 16.54
C TYR A 96 -2.41 4.31 15.72
N ASP A 97 -2.45 5.49 16.32
CA ASP A 97 -2.77 6.74 15.63
C ASP A 97 -1.79 7.02 14.47
N GLU A 98 -0.50 6.79 14.70
CA GLU A 98 0.53 6.92 13.66
C GLU A 98 0.38 5.90 12.54
N TRP A 99 0.20 4.61 12.89
CA TRP A 99 0.04 3.52 11.94
C TRP A 99 -1.26 3.65 11.14
N SER A 100 -2.36 4.05 11.77
CA SER A 100 -3.70 4.07 11.16
C SER A 100 -3.80 4.94 9.90
N VAL A 101 -2.91 5.92 9.74
CA VAL A 101 -2.81 6.81 8.58
C VAL A 101 -1.67 6.43 7.62
N SER A 102 -0.91 5.39 7.95
CA SER A 102 0.28 4.98 7.20
C SER A 102 -0.06 4.22 5.93
N GLN A 103 0.89 4.19 5.00
CA GLN A 103 0.76 3.36 3.81
C GLN A 103 0.84 1.85 4.12
N HIS A 104 1.40 1.47 5.27
CA HIS A 104 1.32 0.09 5.76
C HIS A 104 -0.11 -0.33 6.08
N ALA A 105 -0.85 0.52 6.80
CA ALA A 105 -2.27 0.28 7.08
C ALA A 105 -3.16 0.32 5.81
N TYR A 106 -2.74 1.07 4.79
CA TYR A 106 -3.43 1.18 3.51
C TYR A 106 -3.07 0.08 2.50
N ALA A 107 -2.01 -0.69 2.76
CA ALA A 107 -1.38 -1.58 1.77
C ALA A 107 -2.35 -2.55 1.09
N GLN A 108 -3.29 -3.14 1.84
CA GLN A 108 -4.32 -4.03 1.30
C GLN A 108 -5.52 -3.26 0.75
N LEU A 109 -5.88 -2.11 1.35
CA LEU A 109 -7.09 -1.36 0.98
C LEU A 109 -7.01 -0.67 -0.38
N SER A 110 -5.84 -0.54 -0.98
CA SER A 110 -5.64 0.17 -2.24
C SER A 110 -6.35 -0.51 -3.41
N PRO A 111 -7.35 0.13 -4.04
CA PRO A 111 -8.02 -0.43 -5.22
C PRO A 111 -7.08 -0.52 -6.42
N VAL A 112 -6.05 0.32 -6.48
CA VAL A 112 -5.01 0.26 -7.53
C VAL A 112 -4.15 -0.99 -7.35
N TYR A 113 -3.73 -1.29 -6.12
CA TYR A 113 -3.01 -2.52 -5.80
C TYR A 113 -3.85 -3.76 -6.13
N MET A 114 -5.11 -3.77 -5.70
CA MET A 114 -6.02 -4.90 -5.95
C MET A 114 -6.24 -5.14 -7.45
N ALA A 115 -6.47 -4.09 -8.22
CA ALA A 115 -6.60 -4.19 -9.67
C ALA A 115 -5.29 -4.69 -10.33
N PHE A 116 -4.14 -4.21 -9.86
CA PHE A 116 -2.82 -4.64 -10.34
C PHE A 116 -2.60 -6.13 -10.06
N GLN A 117 -2.83 -6.58 -8.83
CA GLN A 117 -2.72 -7.99 -8.44
C GLN A 117 -3.64 -8.88 -9.29
N THR A 118 -4.90 -8.47 -9.46
CA THR A 118 -5.89 -9.21 -10.25
C THR A 118 -5.47 -9.28 -11.72
N ALA A 119 -5.04 -8.15 -12.31
CA ALA A 119 -4.56 -8.10 -13.69
C ALA A 119 -3.34 -9.03 -13.91
N VAL A 120 -2.37 -9.01 -12.99
CA VAL A 120 -1.20 -9.92 -13.07
C VAL A 120 -1.64 -11.37 -12.97
N ASN A 121 -2.52 -11.72 -12.03
CA ASN A 121 -3.02 -13.09 -11.91
C ASN A 121 -3.79 -13.55 -13.16
N MET A 122 -4.63 -12.69 -13.74
CA MET A 122 -5.33 -13.00 -15.00
C MET A 122 -4.35 -13.23 -16.16
N LEU A 123 -3.36 -12.33 -16.30
CA LEU A 123 -2.34 -12.42 -17.37
C LEU A 123 -1.37 -13.58 -17.19
N THR A 124 -1.25 -14.15 -16.01
CA THR A 124 -0.36 -15.28 -15.70
C THR A 124 -1.13 -16.57 -15.41
N SER A 125 -2.41 -16.65 -15.78
CA SER A 125 -3.27 -17.79 -15.49
C SER A 125 -3.22 -18.22 -14.02
N ALA A 126 -3.27 -17.23 -13.11
CA ALA A 126 -3.21 -17.38 -11.66
C ALA A 126 -1.89 -17.95 -11.09
N THR A 127 -0.87 -18.16 -11.91
CA THR A 127 0.41 -18.73 -11.45
C THR A 127 1.22 -17.79 -10.55
N ASN A 128 0.89 -16.49 -10.52
CA ASN A 128 1.44 -15.55 -9.54
C ASN A 128 0.96 -15.85 -8.11
N GLY A 129 -0.24 -16.42 -7.97
CA GLY A 129 -0.79 -16.92 -6.71
C GLY A 129 -0.80 -15.87 -5.60
N ASP A 130 -0.30 -16.28 -4.44
CA ASP A 130 -0.23 -15.46 -3.22
C ASP A 130 0.95 -14.47 -3.15
N PHE A 131 1.71 -14.33 -4.25
CA PHE A 131 2.96 -13.58 -4.23
C PHE A 131 2.80 -12.14 -3.71
N CYS A 132 1.76 -11.43 -4.13
CA CYS A 132 1.53 -10.03 -3.73
C CYS A 132 1.04 -9.93 -2.28
N ILE A 133 0.12 -10.82 -1.86
CA ILE A 133 -0.48 -10.76 -0.52
C ILE A 133 0.53 -11.09 0.60
N ARG A 134 1.68 -11.68 0.28
CA ARG A 134 2.79 -11.90 1.25
C ARG A 134 3.23 -10.62 1.93
N CYS A 135 3.19 -9.49 1.20
CA CYS A 135 3.62 -8.19 1.67
C CYS A 135 2.44 -7.23 1.90
N HIS A 136 1.34 -7.37 1.17
CA HIS A 136 0.22 -6.44 1.26
C HIS A 136 -0.79 -6.81 2.33
N THR A 137 -0.96 -8.10 2.62
CA THR A 137 -1.75 -8.60 3.76
C THR A 137 -1.19 -9.92 4.30
N PRO A 138 -0.06 -9.90 5.02
CA PRO A 138 0.52 -11.11 5.58
C PRO A 138 -0.44 -11.87 6.52
N VAL A 139 -1.34 -11.16 7.21
CA VAL A 139 -2.39 -11.81 8.03
C VAL A 139 -3.32 -12.59 7.12
N GLY A 140 -3.90 -11.98 6.09
CA GLY A 140 -4.78 -12.67 5.14
C GLY A 140 -4.13 -13.90 4.51
N MET A 141 -2.84 -13.80 4.14
CA MET A 141 -2.09 -14.95 3.64
C MET A 141 -1.99 -16.08 4.69
N ASN A 142 -1.67 -15.74 5.95
CA ASN A 142 -1.45 -16.75 6.99
C ASN A 142 -2.76 -17.43 7.47
N ILE A 143 -3.92 -16.76 7.33
CA ILE A 143 -5.22 -17.38 7.60
C ILE A 143 -5.81 -18.10 6.37
N GLY A 144 -5.11 -18.09 5.25
CA GLY A 144 -5.52 -18.82 4.05
C GLY A 144 -6.54 -18.10 3.16
N GLU A 145 -6.70 -16.78 3.31
CA GLU A 145 -7.58 -16.02 2.41
C GLU A 145 -7.10 -16.08 0.96
N THR A 146 -8.07 -16.13 0.05
CA THR A 146 -7.77 -16.16 -1.38
C THR A 146 -7.10 -14.85 -1.85
N PRO A 147 -6.07 -14.91 -2.69
CA PRO A 147 -5.52 -13.71 -3.31
C PRO A 147 -6.47 -13.01 -4.30
N PHE A 148 -7.58 -13.66 -4.67
CA PHE A 148 -8.54 -13.16 -5.66
C PHE A 148 -9.74 -12.46 -5.02
N GLY A 149 -9.87 -12.46 -3.69
CA GLY A 149 -11.01 -11.86 -2.99
C GLY A 149 -10.98 -10.33 -2.99
N THR A 150 -12.16 -9.72 -3.05
CA THR A 150 -12.34 -8.27 -2.83
C THR A 150 -12.12 -7.90 -1.36
N ASN A 151 -11.72 -6.67 -1.09
CA ASN A 151 -11.63 -6.15 0.28
C ASN A 151 -12.99 -6.11 1.00
N LEU A 152 -14.09 -6.11 0.25
CA LEU A 152 -15.44 -6.14 0.84
C LEU A 152 -15.75 -7.48 1.53
N ASP A 153 -15.06 -8.56 1.12
CA ASP A 153 -15.28 -9.91 1.63
C ASP A 153 -14.13 -10.42 2.52
N ARG A 154 -13.03 -9.65 2.65
CA ARG A 154 -11.91 -10.03 3.53
C ARG A 154 -12.23 -9.81 4.99
N SER A 155 -11.58 -10.59 5.86
CA SER A 155 -11.66 -10.38 7.30
C SER A 155 -11.13 -8.99 7.71
N PRO A 156 -11.64 -8.40 8.80
CA PRO A 156 -11.18 -7.09 9.29
C PRO A 156 -9.66 -7.01 9.48
N ALA A 157 -9.05 -8.03 10.12
CA ALA A 157 -7.60 -8.06 10.36
C ALA A 157 -6.78 -8.17 9.07
N SER A 158 -7.29 -8.85 8.03
CA SER A 158 -6.66 -8.91 6.71
C SER A 158 -6.67 -7.55 6.01
N ARG A 159 -7.74 -6.77 6.16
CA ARG A 159 -7.86 -5.42 5.59
C ARG A 159 -6.92 -4.40 6.22
N GLU A 160 -6.39 -4.68 7.40
CA GLU A 160 -5.42 -3.80 8.08
C GLU A 160 -4.03 -3.79 7.40
N GLY A 161 -3.82 -4.56 6.32
CA GLY A 161 -2.58 -4.55 5.57
C GLY A 161 -1.38 -5.03 6.38
N ILE A 162 -0.39 -4.16 6.56
CA ILE A 162 0.76 -4.42 7.43
C ILE A 162 0.43 -3.92 8.83
N THR A 163 -0.34 -4.73 9.53
CA THR A 163 -0.83 -4.43 10.89
C THR A 163 0.24 -4.73 11.96
N CYS A 164 -0.05 -4.39 13.21
CA CYS A 164 0.87 -4.51 14.35
C CYS A 164 1.50 -5.91 14.45
N VAL A 165 0.69 -6.96 14.30
CA VAL A 165 1.14 -8.36 14.42
C VAL A 165 2.13 -8.75 13.32
N VAL A 166 2.11 -8.11 12.15
CA VAL A 166 3.06 -8.40 11.06
C VAL A 166 4.50 -8.16 11.48
N CYS A 167 4.75 -7.16 12.33
CA CYS A 167 6.07 -6.91 12.89
C CYS A 167 6.24 -7.55 14.27
N HIS A 168 5.19 -7.51 15.11
CA HIS A 168 5.29 -7.90 16.51
C HIS A 168 4.90 -9.37 16.82
N ARG A 169 4.66 -10.17 15.76
CA ARG A 169 4.44 -11.64 15.88
C ARG A 169 5.38 -12.45 15.00
N VAL A 170 6.49 -11.86 14.55
CA VAL A 170 7.57 -12.54 13.83
C VAL A 170 8.71 -12.87 14.79
N ASN A 171 9.12 -14.13 14.85
CA ASN A 171 10.17 -14.61 15.75
C ASN A 171 11.35 -15.26 15.02
N LYS A 172 11.31 -15.33 13.69
CA LYS A 172 12.37 -15.92 12.87
C LYS A 172 12.88 -14.92 11.85
N ASN A 173 14.18 -14.90 11.66
CA ASN A 173 14.80 -14.15 10.58
C ASN A 173 14.74 -14.98 9.29
N TYR A 174 14.04 -14.47 8.29
CA TYR A 174 13.92 -15.14 7.00
C TYR A 174 15.08 -14.82 6.07
N GLY A 175 15.74 -13.68 6.23
CA GLY A 175 16.92 -13.27 5.47
C GLY A 175 16.78 -13.27 3.95
N LYS A 176 15.58 -13.46 3.42
CA LYS A 176 15.27 -13.54 1.99
C LYS A 176 14.46 -12.33 1.55
N ILE A 177 14.90 -11.71 0.48
CA ILE A 177 14.15 -10.71 -0.28
C ILE A 177 12.91 -11.40 -0.86
N SER A 178 11.79 -10.69 -0.97
CA SER A 178 10.51 -11.26 -1.41
C SER A 178 10.07 -12.47 -0.57
N GLY A 179 10.45 -12.44 0.70
CA GLY A 179 10.15 -13.52 1.63
C GLY A 179 8.72 -13.50 2.15
N ARG A 180 8.33 -14.61 2.77
CA ARG A 180 7.13 -14.67 3.60
C ARG A 180 7.49 -14.39 5.04
N PHE A 181 6.64 -13.66 5.75
CA PHE A 181 6.65 -13.69 7.21
C PHE A 181 5.77 -14.85 7.69
N ALA A 182 6.34 -15.79 8.44
CA ALA A 182 5.56 -16.73 9.21
C ALA A 182 5.19 -16.04 10.52
N LEU A 183 3.95 -15.62 10.62
CA LEU A 183 3.43 -15.00 11.81
C LEU A 183 3.18 -16.06 12.86
N VAL A 184 3.54 -15.77 14.11
CA VAL A 184 3.21 -16.63 15.25
C VAL A 184 1.74 -16.40 15.59
N GLU A 185 0.93 -17.44 15.45
CA GLU A 185 -0.48 -17.42 15.81
C GLU A 185 -0.67 -17.23 17.32
N GLY A 186 -1.76 -16.64 17.68
CA GLY A 186 -2.18 -16.43 19.05
C GLY A 186 -2.98 -15.15 19.24
N ASP A 187 -3.82 -15.15 20.25
CA ASP A 187 -4.67 -14.02 20.64
C ASP A 187 -3.89 -12.90 21.34
N VAL A 188 -4.60 -11.94 21.90
CA VAL A 188 -4.01 -10.79 22.61
C VAL A 188 -3.14 -11.21 23.80
N PHE A 189 -3.41 -12.33 24.45
CA PHE A 189 -2.65 -12.83 25.60
C PHE A 189 -1.31 -13.48 25.19
N SER A 190 -1.18 -13.87 23.96
CA SER A 190 0.01 -14.56 23.46
C SER A 190 1.23 -13.64 23.41
N PRO A 191 2.46 -14.18 23.45
CA PRO A 191 3.69 -13.40 23.46
C PRO A 191 3.83 -12.47 22.24
N VAL A 192 4.34 -11.27 22.47
CA VAL A 192 4.74 -10.34 21.41
C VAL A 192 6.26 -10.24 21.32
N PHE A 193 6.76 -9.76 20.19
CA PHE A 193 8.19 -9.60 19.90
C PHE A 193 8.50 -8.12 19.65
N GLY A 194 9.59 -7.64 20.25
CA GLY A 194 9.96 -6.24 20.15
C GLY A 194 11.46 -6.02 20.19
N PRO A 195 11.95 -4.80 19.95
CA PRO A 195 13.38 -4.49 19.97
C PRO A 195 13.98 -4.56 21.38
N LYS A 196 13.13 -4.53 22.41
CA LYS A 196 13.53 -4.62 23.83
C LYS A 196 12.81 -5.81 24.49
N GLY A 197 13.38 -6.27 25.62
CA GLY A 197 12.75 -7.31 26.42
C GLY A 197 11.57 -6.82 27.25
N GLY A 198 10.99 -7.73 28.03
CA GLY A 198 9.73 -7.56 28.73
C GLY A 198 9.80 -6.98 30.15
N ASP A 199 10.87 -6.31 30.56
CA ASP A 199 11.01 -5.86 31.96
C ASP A 199 9.90 -4.87 32.36
N GLU A 200 9.53 -3.96 31.48
CA GLU A 200 8.43 -3.03 31.75
C GLU A 200 7.07 -3.74 31.78
N LEU A 201 6.86 -4.73 30.91
CA LEU A 201 5.68 -5.58 30.97
C LEU A 201 5.60 -6.33 32.28
N LYS A 202 6.70 -6.95 32.76
CA LYS A 202 6.74 -7.61 34.06
C LYS A 202 6.36 -6.66 35.18
N ARG A 203 6.82 -5.40 35.14
CA ARG A 203 6.45 -4.36 36.11
C ARG A 203 4.93 -4.11 36.13
N VAL A 204 4.32 -4.02 34.94
CA VAL A 204 2.86 -3.85 34.80
C VAL A 204 2.13 -5.08 35.34
N LEU A 205 2.56 -6.29 34.96
CA LEU A 205 1.92 -7.53 35.37
C LEU A 205 2.03 -7.82 36.89
N ASN A 206 3.09 -7.32 37.53
CA ASN A 206 3.26 -7.46 38.99
C ASN A 206 2.38 -6.46 39.79
N LYS A 207 1.64 -5.59 39.11
CA LYS A 207 0.75 -4.59 39.74
C LYS A 207 -0.63 -4.60 39.06
N PRO A 208 -1.32 -5.73 39.04
CA PRO A 208 -2.57 -5.89 38.31
C PRO A 208 -3.68 -4.96 38.79
N GLU A 209 -3.70 -4.60 40.06
CA GLU A 209 -4.67 -3.67 40.63
C GLU A 209 -4.46 -2.23 40.17
N GLU A 210 -3.17 -1.78 40.06
CA GLU A 210 -2.83 -0.44 39.58
C GLU A 210 -3.19 -0.30 38.09
N TYR A 211 -2.92 -1.32 37.28
CA TYR A 211 -3.10 -1.30 35.82
C TYR A 211 -4.42 -1.92 35.36
N GLN A 212 -5.16 -2.57 36.25
CA GLN A 212 -6.42 -3.27 35.94
C GLN A 212 -6.29 -4.21 34.73
N VAL A 213 -5.23 -5.02 34.70
CA VAL A 213 -4.91 -5.92 33.60
C VAL A 213 -5.19 -7.37 33.92
N SER A 214 -5.56 -8.14 32.89
CA SER A 214 -5.72 -9.58 32.96
C SER A 214 -4.95 -10.29 31.87
N GLN A 215 -4.31 -11.40 32.19
CA GLN A 215 -3.65 -12.32 31.27
C GLN A 215 -4.54 -13.52 30.88
N SER A 216 -5.79 -13.51 31.29
CA SER A 216 -6.77 -14.56 31.02
C SER A 216 -8.12 -13.95 30.66
N ARG A 217 -8.85 -14.63 29.77
CA ARG A 217 -10.23 -14.27 29.42
C ARG A 217 -11.21 -14.44 30.57
N ASP A 218 -10.91 -15.36 31.47
CA ASP A 218 -11.79 -15.74 32.59
C ASP A 218 -11.71 -14.78 33.79
N LYS A 219 -10.80 -13.79 33.73
CA LYS A 219 -10.60 -12.82 34.81
C LYS A 219 -10.96 -11.42 34.33
N PRO A 220 -11.60 -10.62 35.17
CA PRO A 220 -11.88 -9.23 34.85
C PRO A 220 -10.59 -8.43 34.67
N GLY A 221 -10.62 -7.43 33.81
CA GLY A 221 -9.48 -6.56 33.55
C GLY A 221 -9.21 -6.39 32.05
N ARG A 222 -8.33 -5.43 31.71
CA ARG A 222 -7.90 -5.20 30.32
C ARG A 222 -7.01 -6.33 29.86
N SER A 223 -7.31 -6.90 28.72
CA SER A 223 -6.51 -7.96 28.11
C SER A 223 -5.10 -7.46 27.76
N ILE A 224 -4.08 -8.20 28.22
CA ILE A 224 -2.68 -7.86 27.97
C ILE A 224 -1.88 -9.11 27.61
N HIS A 225 -0.92 -8.97 26.71
CA HIS A 225 0.00 -10.05 26.34
C HIS A 225 0.85 -10.51 27.54
N THR A 226 1.07 -11.81 27.60
CA THR A 226 1.74 -12.46 28.74
C THR A 226 3.24 -12.25 28.77
N LYS A 227 3.86 -12.01 27.59
CA LYS A 227 5.31 -11.89 27.45
C LYS A 227 5.68 -10.94 26.32
N ALA A 228 6.75 -10.18 26.50
CA ALA A 228 7.41 -9.43 25.44
C ALA A 228 8.84 -9.96 25.26
N ASN A 229 9.08 -10.62 24.14
CA ASN A 229 10.36 -11.20 23.82
C ASN A 229 11.22 -10.20 23.03
N LYS A 230 12.54 -10.21 23.28
CA LYS A 230 13.46 -9.41 22.48
C LYS A 230 13.68 -10.09 21.13
N PHE A 231 13.46 -9.31 20.06
CA PHE A 231 13.73 -9.71 18.69
C PHE A 231 14.47 -8.58 17.98
N PHE A 232 15.79 -8.64 17.98
CA PHE A 232 16.64 -7.52 17.54
C PHE A 232 16.54 -7.27 16.03
N GLN A 233 16.13 -8.26 15.23
CA GLN A 233 15.96 -8.13 13.79
C GLN A 233 15.00 -7.00 13.40
N LEU A 234 14.05 -6.66 14.26
CA LEU A 234 13.18 -5.48 14.06
C LEU A 234 13.95 -4.15 13.96
N THR A 235 15.19 -4.12 14.43
CA THR A 235 16.08 -2.95 14.33
C THR A 235 17.01 -3.00 13.13
N GLN A 236 16.93 -4.05 12.32
CA GLN A 236 17.77 -4.27 11.15
C GLN A 236 17.06 -3.89 9.86
N SER A 237 17.74 -3.20 8.96
CA SER A 237 17.21 -2.85 7.64
C SER A 237 16.76 -4.08 6.82
N SER A 238 17.37 -5.24 7.04
CA SER A 238 17.00 -6.50 6.39
C SER A 238 15.58 -6.96 6.71
N PHE A 239 15.03 -6.56 7.86
CA PHE A 239 13.63 -6.80 8.19
C PHE A 239 12.70 -6.08 7.20
N CYS A 240 12.95 -4.81 6.94
CA CYS A 240 12.22 -4.02 5.92
C CYS A 240 12.45 -4.58 4.52
N GLY A 241 13.68 -5.00 4.21
CA GLY A 241 14.08 -5.58 2.92
C GLY A 241 13.34 -6.88 2.55
N THR A 242 12.67 -7.53 3.49
CA THR A 242 11.83 -8.69 3.21
C THR A 242 10.69 -8.35 2.24
N CYS A 243 10.09 -7.16 2.37
CA CYS A 243 9.04 -6.65 1.50
C CYS A 243 9.54 -5.54 0.55
N HIS A 244 10.48 -4.68 0.99
CA HIS A 244 11.00 -3.56 0.20
C HIS A 244 12.19 -3.92 -0.69
N ASP A 245 12.18 -5.13 -1.22
CA ASP A 245 13.05 -5.62 -2.28
C ASP A 245 12.38 -6.83 -2.93
N VAL A 246 11.84 -6.65 -4.14
CA VAL A 246 10.95 -7.61 -4.77
C VAL A 246 11.58 -8.16 -6.04
N THR A 247 11.76 -9.48 -6.07
CA THR A 247 12.17 -10.22 -7.26
C THR A 247 11.04 -11.16 -7.64
N LEU A 248 10.51 -11.01 -8.86
CA LEU A 248 9.47 -11.88 -9.39
C LEU A 248 9.99 -13.28 -9.62
N LEU A 249 9.09 -14.25 -9.79
CA LEU A 249 9.43 -15.67 -10.00
C LEU A 249 10.30 -15.90 -11.24
N ASN A 250 10.18 -15.05 -12.26
CA ASN A 250 11.00 -15.08 -13.47
C ASN A 250 12.39 -14.41 -13.30
N GLY A 251 12.76 -13.99 -12.09
CA GLY A 251 14.02 -13.30 -11.78
C GLY A 251 14.01 -11.79 -12.06
N PHE A 252 12.91 -11.24 -12.53
CA PHE A 252 12.81 -9.79 -12.77
C PHE A 252 12.77 -9.01 -11.44
N ARG A 253 13.61 -7.98 -11.34
CA ARG A 253 13.70 -7.09 -10.17
C ARG A 253 12.64 -5.99 -10.28
N LEU A 254 11.55 -6.16 -9.55
CA LEU A 254 10.43 -5.20 -9.54
C LEU A 254 10.72 -4.01 -8.64
N GLU A 255 11.18 -4.29 -7.42
CA GLU A 255 11.58 -3.29 -6.44
C GLU A 255 13.01 -3.55 -5.95
N GLU A 256 13.75 -2.49 -5.63
CA GLU A 256 15.17 -2.59 -5.29
C GLU A 256 15.58 -1.68 -4.13
N ALA A 257 14.63 -1.16 -3.33
CA ALA A 257 14.92 -0.18 -2.29
C ALA A 257 15.96 -0.67 -1.27
N PHE A 258 15.85 -1.92 -0.82
CA PHE A 258 16.83 -2.49 0.11
C PHE A 258 18.18 -2.78 -0.55
N THR A 259 18.21 -3.21 -1.81
CA THR A 259 19.45 -3.41 -2.57
C THR A 259 20.16 -2.07 -2.80
N GLU A 260 19.44 -1.02 -3.17
CA GLU A 260 20.00 0.34 -3.31
C GLU A 260 20.57 0.83 -1.96
N TYR A 261 19.80 0.65 -0.88
CA TYR A 261 20.26 0.99 0.47
C TYR A 261 21.57 0.29 0.86
N LYS A 262 21.71 -1.02 0.64
CA LYS A 262 22.92 -1.77 1.00
C LYS A 262 24.19 -1.20 0.38
N GLN A 263 24.07 -0.58 -0.78
CA GLN A 263 25.20 0.01 -1.51
C GLN A 263 25.41 1.50 -1.19
N SER A 264 24.54 2.09 -0.40
CA SER A 264 24.47 3.52 -0.14
C SER A 264 25.51 4.01 0.87
N PRO A 265 25.82 5.32 0.87
CA PRO A 265 26.64 5.93 1.90
C PRO A 265 26.02 5.82 3.30
N ALA A 266 24.70 5.94 3.43
CA ALA A 266 23.99 5.81 4.71
C ALA A 266 24.21 4.42 5.33
N ALA A 267 24.09 3.34 4.54
CA ALA A 267 24.38 1.99 5.02
C ALA A 267 25.82 1.81 5.50
N LYS A 268 26.79 2.44 4.81
CA LYS A 268 28.19 2.42 5.22
C LYS A 268 28.44 3.12 6.56
N ARG A 269 27.62 4.11 6.92
CA ARG A 269 27.65 4.77 8.25
C ARG A 269 26.88 4.00 9.32
N GLY A 270 26.21 2.91 8.96
CA GLY A 270 25.38 2.10 9.88
C GLY A 270 24.00 2.71 10.16
N GLU A 271 23.56 3.70 9.39
CA GLU A 271 22.20 4.26 9.47
C GLU A 271 21.21 3.27 8.86
N SER A 272 20.19 2.88 9.62
CA SER A 272 19.18 1.90 9.20
C SER A 272 17.98 2.55 8.52
N CYS A 273 17.13 1.73 7.85
CA CYS A 273 15.83 2.18 7.34
C CYS A 273 14.99 2.80 8.47
N GLN A 274 15.04 2.20 9.66
CA GLN A 274 14.31 2.66 10.83
C GLN A 274 14.79 4.03 11.32
N ASP A 275 16.09 4.33 11.22
CA ASP A 275 16.64 5.62 11.63
C ASP A 275 16.08 6.79 10.81
N CYS A 276 15.82 6.55 9.50
CA CYS A 276 15.29 7.56 8.59
C CYS A 276 13.76 7.57 8.52
N HIS A 277 13.11 6.38 8.51
CA HIS A 277 11.66 6.27 8.28
C HIS A 277 10.82 6.11 9.55
N MET A 278 11.46 5.83 10.71
CA MET A 278 10.82 5.74 12.02
C MET A 278 11.44 6.72 13.03
N GLY A 279 12.20 7.70 12.56
CA GLY A 279 12.78 8.79 13.34
C GLY A 279 11.82 9.97 13.50
N LYS A 280 12.29 11.08 14.09
CA LYS A 280 11.50 12.30 14.33
C LYS A 280 11.07 13.00 13.04
N VAL A 281 11.98 13.04 12.06
CA VAL A 281 11.78 13.68 10.75
C VAL A 281 11.76 12.60 9.68
N GLN A 282 10.73 12.61 8.85
CA GLN A 282 10.55 11.56 7.84
C GLN A 282 11.60 11.64 6.73
N GLY A 283 12.28 10.51 6.48
CA GLY A 283 13.31 10.39 5.45
C GLY A 283 14.70 10.91 5.86
N VAL A 284 14.93 11.19 7.14
CA VAL A 284 16.21 11.68 7.67
C VAL A 284 16.55 10.97 8.97
N ALA A 285 17.81 10.56 9.13
CA ALA A 285 18.31 10.01 10.39
C ALA A 285 18.40 11.10 11.46
N SER A 286 17.24 11.43 12.06
CA SER A 286 17.03 12.58 12.96
C SER A 286 16.94 12.21 14.44
N GLY A 287 17.26 10.95 14.77
CA GLY A 287 17.08 10.42 16.12
C GLY A 287 15.61 10.15 16.43
N TYR A 288 15.31 9.92 17.70
CA TYR A 288 14.02 9.38 18.15
C TYR A 288 13.42 10.21 19.26
N GLU A 289 12.09 10.12 19.39
CA GLU A 289 11.36 10.68 20.53
C GLU A 289 11.59 9.83 21.80
N TYR A 290 11.28 10.40 22.95
CA TYR A 290 11.27 9.71 24.23
C TYR A 290 9.91 9.89 24.90
N GLY A 291 9.29 8.78 25.27
CA GLY A 291 7.96 8.77 25.86
C GLY A 291 7.58 7.39 26.40
N PRO A 292 6.38 7.25 26.96
CA PRO A 292 5.82 5.96 27.36
C PRO A 292 5.52 5.14 26.10
N ALA A 293 5.88 3.85 26.12
CA ALA A 293 5.56 2.95 25.02
C ALA A 293 4.11 2.47 25.06
N ALA A 294 3.49 2.53 26.23
CA ALA A 294 2.10 2.19 26.42
C ALA A 294 1.50 3.09 27.50
N ILE A 295 0.18 3.25 27.44
CA ILE A 295 -0.66 3.83 28.47
C ILE A 295 -1.66 2.75 28.84
N VAL A 296 -1.53 2.20 30.04
CA VAL A 296 -2.33 1.05 30.48
C VAL A 296 -3.31 1.54 31.56
N GLY A 297 -4.60 1.62 31.22
CA GLY A 297 -5.61 2.13 32.14
C GLY A 297 -5.28 3.54 32.64
N ASP A 298 -4.95 4.45 31.74
CA ASP A 298 -4.54 5.84 32.00
C ASP A 298 -3.18 6.01 32.70
N VAL A 299 -2.50 4.92 33.04
CA VAL A 299 -1.18 4.94 33.66
C VAL A 299 -0.09 4.76 32.59
N PRO A 300 0.74 5.77 32.35
CA PRO A 300 1.81 5.66 31.37
C PRO A 300 2.95 4.77 31.88
N THR A 301 3.50 3.96 30.97
CA THR A 301 4.72 3.20 31.24
C THR A 301 5.95 4.12 31.30
N LYS A 302 7.08 3.61 31.79
CA LYS A 302 8.32 4.38 31.86
C LYS A 302 8.72 4.91 30.48
N LYS A 303 9.18 6.17 30.46
CA LYS A 303 9.69 6.81 29.25
C LYS A 303 10.89 6.04 28.68
N ARG A 304 10.87 5.83 27.38
CA ARG A 304 11.97 5.20 26.62
C ARG A 304 12.06 5.77 25.22
N LYS A 305 13.11 5.42 24.48
CA LYS A 305 13.21 5.66 23.03
C LYS A 305 12.00 5.08 22.32
N LEU A 306 11.32 5.90 21.52
CA LEU A 306 10.18 5.52 20.70
C LEU A 306 10.53 5.69 19.21
N THR A 307 10.17 4.71 18.43
CA THR A 307 10.10 4.83 16.96
C THR A 307 8.70 5.29 16.58
N ASN A 308 8.59 6.17 15.58
CA ASN A 308 7.30 6.49 15.02
C ASN A 308 6.84 5.39 14.05
N HIS A 309 5.53 5.32 13.83
CA HIS A 309 4.88 4.30 12.98
C HIS A 309 4.12 4.92 11.80
N PHE A 310 4.47 6.14 11.40
CA PHE A 310 3.87 6.78 10.22
C PHE A 310 4.29 6.12 8.91
N PHE A 311 5.51 5.62 8.84
CA PHE A 311 6.04 5.02 7.62
C PHE A 311 5.72 5.86 6.38
N ALA A 312 5.97 7.18 6.47
CA ALA A 312 5.60 8.11 5.42
C ALA A 312 6.31 7.79 4.11
N GLY A 313 5.53 7.68 3.05
CA GLY A 313 5.98 7.39 1.69
C GLY A 313 5.33 8.34 0.68
N PRO A 314 5.57 8.15 -0.62
CA PRO A 314 5.02 9.02 -1.67
C PRO A 314 3.54 8.79 -1.96
N ASP A 315 2.95 7.69 -1.50
CA ASP A 315 1.59 7.28 -1.82
C ASP A 315 0.52 7.94 -0.95
N TYR A 316 -0.73 7.80 -1.37
CA TYR A 316 -1.89 8.35 -0.70
C TYR A 316 -3.13 7.51 -0.98
N SER A 317 -4.11 7.60 -0.08
CA SER A 317 -5.38 6.89 -0.23
C SER A 317 -6.25 7.53 -1.30
N VAL A 318 -6.95 6.68 -2.06
CA VAL A 318 -7.99 7.07 -3.02
C VAL A 318 -9.37 6.52 -2.63
N VAL A 319 -9.47 5.85 -1.47
CA VAL A 319 -10.73 5.29 -0.97
C VAL A 319 -11.51 6.28 -0.13
N HIS A 320 -12.76 5.94 0.14
CA HIS A 320 -13.65 6.74 0.97
C HIS A 320 -13.06 6.98 2.38
N PRO A 321 -13.12 8.22 2.94
CA PRO A 321 -12.52 8.54 4.23
C PRO A 321 -13.17 7.82 5.43
N GLY A 322 -14.36 7.25 5.30
CA GLY A 322 -14.95 6.34 6.29
C GLY A 322 -14.31 4.96 6.33
N ILE A 323 -13.55 4.59 5.28
CA ILE A 323 -12.83 3.31 5.20
C ILE A 323 -11.38 3.46 5.67
N PHE A 324 -10.73 4.55 5.30
CA PHE A 324 -9.33 4.84 5.64
C PHE A 324 -9.14 6.34 5.91
N PRO A 325 -8.45 6.73 6.95
CA PRO A 325 -7.65 5.96 7.95
C PRO A 325 -8.44 4.93 8.76
N HIS A 326 -7.78 3.88 9.28
CA HIS A 326 -8.43 2.96 10.19
C HIS A 326 -8.93 3.69 11.44
N ASN A 327 -10.19 3.45 11.78
CA ASN A 327 -10.85 4.09 12.91
C ASN A 327 -11.85 3.12 13.54
N VAL A 328 -11.72 2.92 14.85
CA VAL A 328 -12.60 2.02 15.62
C VAL A 328 -14.06 2.52 15.58
N GLU A 329 -14.27 3.82 15.78
CA GLU A 329 -15.59 4.44 15.77
C GLU A 329 -16.29 4.30 14.41
N ALA A 330 -15.54 4.53 13.31
CA ALA A 330 -16.06 4.34 11.97
C ALA A 330 -16.49 2.88 11.71
N ALA A 331 -15.68 1.91 12.19
CA ALA A 331 -15.98 0.49 12.05
C ALA A 331 -17.15 0.02 12.93
N GLN A 332 -17.39 0.70 14.06
CA GLN A 332 -18.53 0.43 14.93
C GLN A 332 -19.83 1.05 14.39
N LEU A 333 -19.74 2.24 13.82
CA LEU A 333 -20.93 2.93 13.30
C LEU A 333 -21.53 2.20 12.09
N LYS A 334 -20.69 1.87 11.09
CA LYS A 334 -21.17 1.26 9.83
C LYS A 334 -20.13 0.32 9.21
N THR A 335 -20.63 -0.63 8.43
CA THR A 335 -19.83 -1.52 7.61
C THR A 335 -19.16 -0.78 6.45
N LEU A 336 -18.15 -1.41 5.82
CA LEU A 336 -17.51 -0.88 4.61
C LEU A 336 -18.51 -0.57 3.48
N ARG A 337 -19.46 -1.49 3.26
CA ARG A 337 -20.47 -1.35 2.21
C ARG A 337 -21.41 -0.17 2.45
N GLU A 338 -21.73 0.11 3.70
CA GLU A 338 -22.54 1.24 4.10
C GLU A 338 -21.77 2.55 3.99
N TRP A 339 -20.50 2.59 4.42
CA TRP A 339 -19.64 3.77 4.24
C TRP A 339 -19.47 4.18 2.78
N LEU A 340 -19.40 3.25 1.84
CA LEU A 340 -19.35 3.55 0.39
C LEU A 340 -20.61 4.26 -0.13
N GLN A 341 -21.72 4.17 0.59
CA GLN A 341 -22.98 4.83 0.24
C GLN A 341 -23.11 6.23 0.87
N TYR A 342 -22.21 6.62 1.78
CA TYR A 342 -22.25 7.93 2.43
C TYR A 342 -21.65 9.02 1.54
N ASP A 343 -22.49 9.95 1.08
CA ASP A 343 -22.04 11.04 0.21
C ASP A 343 -21.55 12.26 1.01
N TYR A 344 -20.34 12.15 1.56
CA TYR A 344 -19.71 13.27 2.27
C TYR A 344 -19.44 14.47 1.35
N LYS A 345 -19.32 14.28 0.02
CA LYS A 345 -19.09 15.35 -0.96
C LYS A 345 -20.35 16.18 -1.20
N ALA A 346 -21.53 15.57 -1.07
CA ALA A 346 -22.80 16.29 -1.06
C ALA A 346 -23.02 17.13 0.21
N GLY A 347 -22.28 16.80 1.28
CA GLY A 347 -22.34 17.50 2.56
C GLY A 347 -23.23 16.85 3.61
N TRP A 348 -23.58 15.57 3.44
CA TRP A 348 -24.39 14.84 4.42
C TRP A 348 -23.84 14.99 5.83
N GLY A 349 -24.74 15.11 6.82
CA GLY A 349 -24.41 15.30 8.23
C GLY A 349 -23.84 16.69 8.57
N THR A 350 -24.03 17.69 7.71
CA THR A 350 -23.73 19.07 8.04
C THR A 350 -25.04 19.89 8.12
N ASP A 351 -25.12 20.87 9.04
CA ASP A 351 -26.29 21.76 9.16
C ASP A 351 -26.68 22.36 7.80
N LYS A 352 -25.68 22.79 7.04
CA LYS A 352 -25.89 23.37 5.71
C LYS A 352 -26.63 22.44 4.74
N PHE A 353 -26.40 21.13 4.84
CA PHE A 353 -27.08 20.16 3.99
C PHE A 353 -28.40 19.73 4.62
N GLU A 354 -28.40 19.35 5.90
CA GLU A 354 -29.55 18.78 6.58
C GLU A 354 -30.73 19.78 6.70
N ASP A 355 -30.44 21.07 6.90
CA ASP A 355 -31.45 22.15 6.92
C ASP A 355 -31.90 22.59 5.51
N SER A 356 -31.33 22.02 4.46
CA SER A 356 -31.62 22.45 3.09
C SER A 356 -32.80 21.70 2.47
N SER A 357 -33.45 22.35 1.50
CA SER A 357 -34.46 21.68 0.65
C SER A 357 -33.86 20.51 -0.20
N ARG A 358 -32.56 20.36 -0.24
CA ARG A 358 -31.90 19.21 -0.88
C ARG A 358 -32.01 17.97 0.00
N ALA A 359 -31.85 18.09 1.31
CA ALA A 359 -31.98 16.97 2.23
C ALA A 359 -33.39 16.35 2.15
N THR A 360 -34.44 17.18 2.14
CA THR A 360 -35.83 16.71 2.04
C THR A 360 -36.17 16.00 0.71
N LYS A 361 -35.36 16.28 -0.34
CA LYS A 361 -35.53 15.66 -1.67
C LYS A 361 -34.59 14.48 -1.90
N THR A 362 -33.62 14.27 -1.01
CA THR A 362 -32.62 13.20 -1.14
C THR A 362 -33.21 11.89 -0.63
N LYS A 363 -33.22 10.87 -1.49
CA LYS A 363 -33.51 9.49 -1.06
C LYS A 363 -32.24 8.87 -0.50
N PHE A 364 -32.17 8.79 0.82
CA PHE A 364 -31.04 8.17 1.49
C PHE A 364 -31.07 6.64 1.36
N PRO A 365 -29.92 5.98 1.28
CA PRO A 365 -29.82 4.54 1.51
C PRO A 365 -30.30 4.18 2.91
N LYS A 366 -30.85 2.97 3.10
CA LYS A 366 -31.40 2.51 4.38
C LYS A 366 -30.45 2.72 5.57
N ALA A 367 -29.17 2.47 5.37
CA ALA A 367 -28.16 2.64 6.42
C ALA A 367 -27.96 4.12 6.85
N TRP A 368 -28.44 5.09 6.05
CA TRP A 368 -28.22 6.53 6.24
C TRP A 368 -29.53 7.33 6.32
N GLU A 369 -30.66 6.67 6.58
CA GLU A 369 -31.95 7.33 6.77
C GLU A 369 -32.01 8.16 8.05
N SER A 370 -31.32 7.69 9.13
CA SER A 370 -31.20 8.43 10.39
C SER A 370 -30.37 9.69 10.19
N ILE A 371 -30.90 10.82 10.60
CA ILE A 371 -30.18 12.09 10.61
C ILE A 371 -29.05 12.07 11.65
N ASP A 372 -29.27 11.44 12.79
CA ASP A 372 -28.28 11.32 13.87
C ASP A 372 -27.07 10.52 13.38
N ASP A 373 -27.29 9.38 12.71
CA ASP A 373 -26.19 8.60 12.11
C ASP A 373 -25.39 9.41 11.09
N ARG A 374 -26.05 10.29 10.32
CA ARG A 374 -25.36 11.15 9.36
C ARG A 374 -24.51 12.22 10.04
N TYR A 375 -24.97 12.79 11.15
CA TYR A 375 -24.17 13.73 11.95
C TYR A 375 -22.98 13.01 12.60
N GLU A 376 -23.20 11.85 13.24
CA GLU A 376 -22.12 11.05 13.82
C GLU A 376 -21.08 10.66 12.78
N ALA A 377 -21.52 10.20 11.60
CA ALA A 377 -20.63 9.92 10.48
C ALA A 377 -19.82 11.14 10.06
N ARG A 378 -20.43 12.33 10.07
CA ARG A 378 -19.74 13.57 9.71
C ARG A 378 -18.68 13.95 10.74
N GLU A 379 -18.95 13.82 12.02
CA GLU A 379 -17.98 14.07 13.10
C GLU A 379 -16.77 13.14 12.96
N ILE A 380 -17.01 11.85 12.72
CA ILE A 380 -15.95 10.87 12.44
C ILE A 380 -15.12 11.31 11.22
N LEU A 381 -15.77 11.71 10.13
CA LEU A 381 -15.07 12.12 8.91
C LEU A 381 -14.25 13.41 9.10
N ASP A 382 -14.71 14.34 9.92
CA ASP A 382 -13.97 15.57 10.22
C ASP A 382 -12.65 15.27 10.98
N VAL A 383 -12.64 14.24 11.82
CA VAL A 383 -11.42 13.69 12.42
C VAL A 383 -10.53 13.04 11.35
N GLN A 384 -11.13 12.21 10.49
CA GLN A 384 -10.40 11.53 9.41
C GLN A 384 -9.76 12.52 8.42
N PHE A 385 -10.44 13.60 8.07
CA PHE A 385 -9.87 14.66 7.22
C PHE A 385 -8.63 15.30 7.87
N LYS A 386 -8.65 15.54 9.18
CA LYS A 386 -7.48 16.06 9.92
C LYS A 386 -6.32 15.05 9.90
N ARG A 387 -6.62 13.76 10.06
CA ARG A 387 -5.63 12.67 9.98
C ARG A 387 -5.03 12.55 8.57
N LEU A 388 -5.84 12.59 7.53
CA LEU A 388 -5.39 12.57 6.13
C LEU A 388 -4.54 13.80 5.79
N GLU A 389 -4.89 14.98 6.29
CA GLU A 389 -4.08 16.18 6.10
C GLU A 389 -2.72 16.06 6.81
N ARG A 390 -2.67 15.45 7.99
CA ARG A 390 -1.41 15.12 8.69
C ARG A 390 -0.56 14.16 7.85
N ALA A 391 -1.15 13.09 7.33
CA ALA A 391 -0.46 12.15 6.43
C ALA A 391 0.07 12.86 5.18
N ARG A 392 -0.71 13.79 4.61
CA ARG A 392 -0.29 14.60 3.46
C ARG A 392 0.94 15.47 3.79
N LYS A 393 0.98 16.07 4.98
CA LYS A 393 2.13 16.88 5.44
C LYS A 393 3.39 16.02 5.59
N LEU A 394 3.27 14.85 6.21
CA LEU A 394 4.38 13.90 6.38
C LEU A 394 4.87 13.35 5.04
N ARG A 395 3.96 13.04 4.11
CA ARG A 395 4.29 12.68 2.74
C ARG A 395 5.09 13.79 2.05
N LEU A 396 4.67 15.03 2.19
CA LEU A 396 5.38 16.17 1.60
C LEU A 396 6.76 16.37 2.24
N GLU A 397 6.89 16.10 3.53
CA GLU A 397 8.17 16.16 4.25
C GLU A 397 9.16 15.12 3.70
N VAL A 398 8.78 13.83 3.61
CA VAL A 398 9.66 12.78 3.07
C VAL A 398 10.01 13.04 1.62
N LEU A 399 9.07 13.51 0.79
CA LEU A 399 9.34 13.89 -0.60
C LEU A 399 10.33 15.05 -0.70
N ARG A 400 10.23 16.07 0.16
CA ARG A 400 11.15 17.21 0.19
C ARG A 400 12.53 16.84 0.71
N ASN A 401 12.62 15.85 1.56
CA ASN A 401 13.90 15.31 1.99
C ASN A 401 14.54 14.45 0.91
N GLY A 402 13.76 13.67 0.17
CA GLY A 402 14.23 12.84 -0.93
C GLY A 402 14.56 13.61 -2.22
N PHE A 403 13.89 14.74 -2.51
CA PHE A 403 14.10 15.51 -3.73
C PHE A 403 14.51 16.95 -3.43
N LYS A 404 15.45 17.48 -4.23
CA LYS A 404 15.81 18.89 -4.21
C LYS A 404 15.62 19.49 -5.61
N LEU A 405 15.22 20.76 -5.66
CA LEU A 405 15.09 21.52 -6.90
C LEU A 405 15.92 22.79 -6.78
N SER A 406 16.88 22.99 -7.69
CA SER A 406 17.70 24.21 -7.72
C SER A 406 16.88 25.43 -8.13
N ASP A 407 17.44 26.61 -7.96
CA ASP A 407 16.89 27.82 -8.55
C ASP A 407 16.99 27.80 -10.08
N ILE A 408 16.15 28.62 -10.74
CA ILE A 408 16.11 28.73 -12.20
C ILE A 408 17.34 29.52 -12.66
N ARG A 409 18.20 28.91 -13.47
CA ARG A 409 19.37 29.55 -14.05
C ARG A 409 19.07 29.98 -15.49
N ILE A 410 19.11 31.28 -15.76
CA ILE A 410 18.92 31.85 -17.11
C ILE A 410 20.25 31.74 -17.84
N LYS A 411 20.26 31.00 -18.97
CA LYS A 411 21.43 30.86 -19.86
C LYS A 411 21.40 31.86 -21.02
N ARG A 412 20.19 32.23 -21.48
CA ARG A 412 19.97 33.20 -22.57
C ARG A 412 18.61 33.86 -22.43
N SER A 413 18.52 35.14 -22.71
CA SER A 413 17.27 35.90 -22.71
C SER A 413 17.34 37.06 -23.73
N ASP A 414 17.46 36.74 -25.04
CA ASP A 414 17.65 37.65 -26.12
C ASP A 414 16.65 37.41 -27.28
N ARG A 415 16.82 38.12 -28.42
CA ARG A 415 15.99 37.98 -29.61
C ARG A 415 15.99 36.56 -30.21
N LYS A 416 17.05 35.77 -30.01
CA LYS A 416 17.14 34.38 -30.47
C LYS A 416 16.31 33.43 -29.61
N GLY A 417 15.99 33.84 -28.40
CA GLY A 417 15.12 33.07 -27.49
C GLY A 417 15.50 33.14 -26.02
N LEU A 418 14.74 32.41 -25.24
CA LEU A 418 14.97 32.19 -23.81
C LEU A 418 15.44 30.76 -23.59
N THR A 419 16.59 30.61 -22.94
CA THR A 419 17.09 29.31 -22.49
C THR A 419 17.34 29.36 -20.97
N PHE A 420 16.78 28.42 -20.26
CA PHE A 420 16.98 28.30 -18.81
C PHE A 420 17.06 26.83 -18.38
N SER A 421 17.60 26.59 -17.20
CA SER A 421 17.74 25.25 -16.65
C SER A 421 17.46 25.23 -15.14
N VAL A 422 17.10 24.05 -14.67
CA VAL A 422 17.03 23.68 -13.25
C VAL A 422 17.66 22.31 -13.06
N ASP A 423 18.16 22.04 -11.85
CA ASP A 423 18.62 20.71 -11.45
C ASP A 423 17.62 20.09 -10.51
N VAL A 424 17.33 18.81 -10.74
CA VAL A 424 16.64 17.94 -9.78
C VAL A 424 17.68 16.99 -9.21
N SER A 425 17.83 16.99 -7.89
CA SER A 425 18.85 16.20 -7.21
C SER A 425 18.22 15.24 -6.21
N ASN A 426 18.88 14.10 -6.00
CA ASN A 426 18.58 13.24 -4.86
C ASN A 426 19.03 13.95 -3.56
N GLY A 427 18.11 14.13 -2.64
CA GLY A 427 18.32 14.78 -1.34
C GLY A 427 18.66 13.81 -0.22
N THR A 428 18.66 12.50 -0.49
CA THR A 428 19.07 11.45 0.44
C THR A 428 20.26 10.67 -0.11
N ASP A 429 21.06 10.15 0.77
CA ASP A 429 22.16 9.24 0.43
C ASP A 429 21.89 7.79 0.86
N GLY A 430 20.64 7.49 1.23
CA GLY A 430 20.19 6.17 1.64
C GLY A 430 19.79 5.24 0.49
N HIS A 431 19.30 5.78 -0.61
CA HIS A 431 18.83 5.02 -1.79
C HIS A 431 18.57 5.97 -2.97
N GLY A 432 18.26 5.42 -4.13
CA GLY A 432 17.81 6.20 -5.29
C GLY A 432 16.46 6.89 -5.07
N VAL A 433 16.14 7.92 -5.85
CA VAL A 433 14.83 8.59 -5.82
C VAL A 433 14.28 8.82 -7.23
N PRO A 434 13.02 8.39 -7.50
CA PRO A 434 12.19 7.50 -6.68
C PRO A 434 12.82 6.13 -6.49
N THR A 435 12.42 5.38 -5.44
CA THR A 435 12.84 4.01 -5.17
C THR A 435 11.64 3.08 -5.01
N GLY A 436 11.89 1.80 -4.75
CA GLY A 436 10.85 0.79 -4.66
C GLY A 436 10.32 0.42 -6.05
N PHE A 437 9.03 0.55 -6.26
CA PHE A 437 8.38 0.35 -7.56
C PHE A 437 8.46 1.62 -8.42
N ASP A 438 9.67 2.02 -8.77
CA ASP A 438 10.00 3.30 -9.42
C ASP A 438 9.47 3.44 -10.86
N ALA A 439 9.15 2.33 -11.53
CA ALA A 439 8.50 2.35 -12.83
C ALA A 439 7.05 2.84 -12.80
N GLU A 440 6.40 2.69 -11.65
CA GLU A 440 5.02 3.15 -11.43
C GLU A 440 4.95 4.45 -10.60
N ARG A 441 6.07 5.21 -10.53
CA ARG A 441 6.14 6.51 -9.86
C ARG A 441 6.28 7.62 -10.88
N LEU A 442 5.33 8.55 -10.92
CA LEU A 442 5.41 9.70 -11.82
C LEU A 442 5.94 10.93 -11.07
N ILE A 443 7.25 11.18 -11.21
CA ILE A 443 7.92 12.37 -10.70
C ILE A 443 8.37 13.20 -11.90
N PHE A 444 7.84 14.41 -12.05
CA PHE A 444 8.09 15.22 -13.26
C PHE A 444 8.14 16.70 -12.98
N LEU A 445 8.72 17.46 -13.91
CA LEU A 445 8.70 18.91 -13.88
C LEU A 445 7.54 19.46 -14.72
N GLN A 446 6.74 20.31 -14.10
CA GLN A 446 5.79 21.15 -14.82
C GLN A 446 6.36 22.55 -14.95
N VAL A 447 6.54 23.00 -16.21
CA VAL A 447 7.18 24.26 -16.56
C VAL A 447 6.21 25.13 -17.34
N THR A 448 6.09 26.38 -16.94
CA THR A 448 5.23 27.35 -17.62
C THR A 448 5.95 28.67 -17.77
N VAL A 449 5.94 29.23 -18.98
CA VAL A 449 6.38 30.61 -19.22
C VAL A 449 5.20 31.44 -19.69
N LYS A 450 4.93 32.57 -19.00
CA LYS A 450 3.83 33.48 -19.29
C LYS A 450 4.36 34.88 -19.62
N ASP A 451 3.69 35.54 -20.52
CA ASP A 451 3.95 36.96 -20.85
C ASP A 451 3.40 37.90 -19.73
N SER A 452 3.58 39.20 -19.88
CA SER A 452 3.12 40.22 -18.96
C SER A 452 1.60 40.26 -18.77
N ARG A 453 0.83 39.73 -19.72
CA ARG A 453 -0.64 39.64 -19.69
C ARG A 453 -1.14 38.29 -19.16
N GLY A 454 -0.23 37.39 -18.75
CA GLY A 454 -0.57 36.06 -18.20
C GLY A 454 -0.78 34.98 -19.27
N LYS A 455 -0.63 35.31 -20.57
CA LYS A 455 -0.74 34.33 -21.68
C LYS A 455 0.44 33.35 -21.63
N ILE A 456 0.14 32.05 -21.70
CA ILE A 456 1.15 31.00 -21.79
C ILE A 456 1.81 31.02 -23.15
N VAL A 457 3.14 31.21 -23.18
CA VAL A 457 3.97 31.19 -24.40
C VAL A 457 4.78 29.90 -24.54
N TYR A 458 4.95 29.17 -23.39
CA TYR A 458 5.61 27.89 -23.38
C TYR A 458 5.08 27.05 -22.20
N VAL A 459 4.92 25.76 -22.44
CA VAL A 459 4.56 24.78 -21.42
C VAL A 459 5.24 23.43 -21.69
N SER A 460 5.66 22.75 -20.64
CA SER A 460 6.11 21.36 -20.62
C SER A 460 5.66 20.70 -19.32
N GLY A 461 5.36 19.41 -19.35
CA GLY A 461 4.79 18.69 -18.21
C GLY A 461 3.36 19.10 -17.87
N ASP A 462 2.63 19.65 -18.85
CA ASP A 462 1.18 19.81 -18.77
C ASP A 462 0.49 18.46 -19.02
N ARG A 463 -0.75 18.37 -18.59
CA ARG A 463 -1.54 17.14 -18.64
C ARG A 463 -2.46 17.14 -19.84
N ASP A 464 -2.72 15.95 -20.36
CA ASP A 464 -3.81 15.70 -21.29
C ASP A 464 -5.17 15.70 -20.55
N PRO A 465 -6.31 15.60 -21.26
CA PRO A 465 -7.63 15.57 -20.65
C PRO A 465 -7.87 14.39 -19.68
N ASN A 466 -7.14 13.28 -19.82
CA ASN A 466 -7.22 12.15 -18.88
C ASN A 466 -6.38 12.38 -17.61
N GLY A 467 -5.49 13.36 -17.61
CA GLY A 467 -4.60 13.68 -16.50
C GLY A 467 -3.19 13.08 -16.61
N ASP A 468 -2.85 12.44 -17.74
CA ASP A 468 -1.49 12.00 -18.03
C ASP A 468 -0.59 13.15 -18.49
N VAL A 469 0.71 12.98 -18.29
CA VAL A 469 1.69 13.81 -18.98
C VAL A 469 1.71 13.45 -20.47
N ARG A 470 2.04 14.41 -21.35
CA ARG A 470 2.03 14.21 -22.81
C ARG A 470 3.28 13.46 -23.30
N ASP A 471 3.51 12.27 -22.77
CA ASP A 471 4.53 11.34 -23.24
C ASP A 471 3.97 10.34 -24.28
N ALA A 472 4.74 9.33 -24.64
CA ALA A 472 4.34 8.33 -25.64
C ALA A 472 3.19 7.41 -25.16
N HIS A 473 2.89 7.37 -23.86
CA HIS A 473 1.82 6.56 -23.30
C HIS A 473 0.48 7.30 -23.19
N SER A 474 0.47 8.64 -23.32
CA SER A 474 -0.77 9.42 -23.38
C SER A 474 -1.59 8.97 -24.58
N LEU A 475 -2.84 8.59 -24.35
CA LEU A 475 -3.77 8.20 -25.42
C LEU A 475 -3.97 9.32 -26.44
N TYR A 476 -4.04 10.57 -25.99
CA TYR A 476 -4.19 11.74 -26.85
C TYR A 476 -2.96 11.98 -27.74
N VAL A 477 -1.77 11.69 -27.24
CA VAL A 477 -0.54 11.74 -28.03
C VAL A 477 -0.48 10.56 -29.00
N HIS A 478 -0.82 9.36 -28.53
CA HIS A 478 -0.86 8.15 -29.34
C HIS A 478 -1.81 8.28 -30.53
N ASN A 479 -2.99 8.87 -30.31
CA ASN A 479 -3.99 9.09 -31.33
C ASN A 479 -3.70 10.30 -32.24
N GLY A 480 -2.62 11.05 -31.97
CA GLY A 480 -2.25 12.24 -32.77
C GLY A 480 -3.07 13.50 -32.46
N GLU A 481 -3.92 13.50 -31.44
CA GLU A 481 -4.74 14.63 -31.02
C GLU A 481 -3.92 15.70 -30.30
N LEU A 482 -2.93 15.29 -29.53
CA LEU A 482 -1.97 16.16 -28.85
C LEU A 482 -0.54 15.87 -29.32
N LYS A 483 0.30 16.90 -29.29
CA LYS A 483 1.72 16.73 -29.59
C LYS A 483 2.46 16.15 -28.41
N LEU A 484 3.39 15.23 -28.69
CA LEU A 484 4.36 14.73 -27.72
C LEU A 484 5.15 15.91 -27.12
N ASP A 485 5.25 15.93 -25.79
CA ASP A 485 6.12 16.85 -25.07
C ASP A 485 7.57 16.35 -25.09
N LYS A 486 8.34 16.83 -26.05
CA LYS A 486 9.75 16.43 -26.21
C LYS A 486 10.68 16.99 -25.13
N ASP A 487 10.21 18.00 -24.40
CA ASP A 487 10.97 18.65 -23.32
C ASP A 487 10.57 18.12 -21.93
N LEU A 488 9.69 17.12 -21.87
CA LEU A 488 9.24 16.53 -20.61
C LEU A 488 10.41 15.94 -19.85
N PHE A 489 10.63 16.47 -18.65
CA PHE A 489 11.52 15.87 -17.65
C PHE A 489 10.71 15.01 -16.70
N ASN A 490 11.02 13.71 -16.64
CA ASN A 490 10.48 12.81 -15.63
C ASN A 490 11.55 11.85 -15.09
N LEU A 491 11.28 11.21 -13.95
CA LEU A 491 12.14 10.25 -13.28
C LEU A 491 11.51 8.85 -13.26
N GLN A 492 10.42 8.65 -13.99
CA GLN A 492 9.77 7.35 -14.07
C GLN A 492 10.66 6.36 -14.80
N SER A 493 11.03 5.28 -14.13
CA SER A 493 11.69 4.15 -14.78
C SER A 493 10.74 3.44 -15.74
N LYS A 494 11.27 2.69 -16.68
CA LYS A 494 10.49 2.09 -17.76
C LYS A 494 10.76 0.61 -17.87
N PHE A 495 9.70 -0.16 -18.16
CA PHE A 495 9.83 -1.58 -18.49
C PHE A 495 10.09 -1.74 -19.98
N ILE A 496 11.13 -2.51 -20.31
CA ILE A 496 11.49 -2.85 -21.68
C ILE A 496 11.32 -4.36 -21.84
N VAL A 497 10.44 -4.76 -22.73
CA VAL A 497 10.11 -6.15 -23.01
C VAL A 497 10.75 -6.59 -24.30
N ARG A 498 11.32 -7.79 -24.31
CA ARG A 498 11.88 -8.40 -25.51
C ARG A 498 10.76 -9.08 -26.31
N LEU A 499 10.68 -8.75 -27.58
CA LEU A 499 9.73 -9.36 -28.49
C LEU A 499 10.23 -10.75 -28.96
N LEU A 500 9.32 -11.68 -29.21
CA LEU A 500 9.62 -13.05 -29.66
C LEU A 500 10.44 -13.08 -30.95
N ARG A 501 10.18 -12.14 -31.87
CA ARG A 501 10.88 -12.03 -33.17
C ARG A 501 12.12 -11.16 -33.13
N GLY A 502 12.63 -10.86 -31.92
CA GLY A 502 13.75 -9.93 -31.73
C GLY A 502 13.29 -8.49 -31.55
N GLY A 503 14.22 -7.64 -31.10
CA GLY A 503 13.91 -6.27 -30.74
C GLY A 503 13.37 -6.13 -29.31
N GLU A 504 13.29 -4.88 -28.86
CA GLU A 504 12.81 -4.50 -27.53
C GLU A 504 11.73 -3.43 -27.67
N ARG A 505 10.73 -3.47 -26.80
CA ARG A 505 9.65 -2.47 -26.73
C ARG A 505 9.39 -2.06 -25.29
N GLU A 506 9.15 -0.78 -25.10
CA GLU A 506 8.64 -0.28 -23.82
C GLU A 506 7.20 -0.76 -23.58
N GLN A 507 6.91 -1.17 -22.36
CA GLN A 507 5.56 -1.55 -21.92
C GLN A 507 5.24 -0.90 -20.58
N ILE A 508 3.95 -0.64 -20.34
CA ILE A 508 3.45 -0.10 -19.08
C ILE A 508 3.57 -1.16 -17.96
N LEU A 509 3.23 -2.41 -18.26
CA LEU A 509 3.39 -3.53 -17.33
C LEU A 509 4.53 -4.44 -17.76
N ALA A 510 5.33 -4.90 -16.82
CA ALA A 510 6.42 -5.86 -17.05
C ALA A 510 5.93 -7.30 -17.26
N VAL A 511 4.67 -7.48 -17.59
CA VAL A 511 4.10 -8.80 -17.87
C VAL A 511 4.31 -9.08 -19.36
N PRO A 512 4.99 -10.18 -19.72
CA PRO A 512 5.11 -10.58 -21.12
C PRO A 512 3.71 -10.85 -21.67
N THR A 513 3.38 -10.18 -22.79
CA THR A 513 2.12 -10.39 -23.50
C THR A 513 2.10 -11.69 -24.31
N SER A 514 3.13 -12.53 -24.18
CA SER A 514 3.14 -13.85 -24.77
C SER A 514 2.27 -14.80 -23.93
N LEU A 515 1.59 -15.71 -24.58
CA LEU A 515 0.87 -16.81 -23.95
C LEU A 515 1.80 -17.82 -23.24
N ASP A 516 3.10 -17.56 -23.23
CA ASP A 516 4.09 -18.39 -22.56
C ASP A 516 4.11 -18.08 -21.06
N VAL A 517 3.38 -18.89 -20.30
CA VAL A 517 3.31 -18.85 -18.84
C VAL A 517 4.49 -19.57 -18.15
N LEU A 518 5.34 -20.26 -18.90
CA LEU A 518 6.47 -21.02 -18.34
C LEU A 518 7.41 -20.18 -17.47
N PRO A 519 7.73 -18.91 -17.79
CA PRO A 519 8.55 -18.06 -16.92
C PRO A 519 7.95 -17.85 -15.53
N PHE A 520 6.64 -17.97 -15.37
CA PHE A 520 5.94 -17.79 -14.10
C PHE A 520 5.77 -19.12 -13.35
N VAL A 521 5.54 -20.22 -14.07
CA VAL A 521 5.35 -21.57 -13.48
C VAL A 521 6.68 -22.22 -13.14
N ARG A 522 7.68 -22.03 -13.99
CA ARG A 522 9.02 -22.60 -13.83
C ARG A 522 10.05 -21.49 -13.98
N PRO A 523 10.51 -20.89 -12.88
CA PRO A 523 11.61 -19.94 -12.93
C PRO A 523 12.80 -20.58 -13.64
N GLU A 524 13.52 -19.82 -14.45
CA GLU A 524 14.73 -20.32 -15.08
C GLU A 524 15.69 -20.86 -14.03
N THR A 525 16.00 -22.14 -14.11
CA THR A 525 16.96 -22.82 -13.24
C THR A 525 18.42 -22.55 -13.64
N ARG A 526 18.64 -22.02 -14.85
CA ARG A 526 19.97 -21.63 -15.31
C ARG A 526 20.30 -20.25 -14.78
N ALA A 527 21.41 -20.14 -14.07
CA ALA A 527 21.97 -18.86 -13.70
C ALA A 527 22.11 -18.00 -14.97
N THR A 528 21.45 -16.84 -14.98
CA THR A 528 21.74 -15.80 -15.96
C THR A 528 23.21 -15.46 -15.78
N THR A 529 23.99 -15.51 -16.84
CA THR A 529 25.40 -15.08 -16.78
C THR A 529 25.45 -13.64 -16.29
N ILE A 530 26.60 -13.20 -15.77
CA ILE A 530 26.85 -11.81 -15.33
C ILE A 530 26.34 -10.78 -16.35
N PHE A 531 26.31 -11.14 -17.62
CA PHE A 531 25.81 -10.35 -18.74
C PHE A 531 24.40 -10.74 -19.19
N GLY A 532 23.76 -11.71 -18.51
CA GLY A 532 22.43 -12.21 -18.85
C GLY A 532 21.33 -11.22 -18.50
N ARG A 533 20.48 -10.94 -19.47
CA ARG A 533 19.23 -10.18 -19.26
C ARG A 533 18.13 -11.15 -18.84
N PRO A 534 17.16 -10.71 -18.01
CA PRO A 534 15.90 -11.44 -17.88
C PRO A 534 15.37 -11.74 -19.28
N ARG A 535 14.89 -12.95 -19.49
CA ARG A 535 14.52 -13.42 -20.84
C ARG A 535 13.43 -12.59 -21.51
N SER A 536 12.54 -12.02 -20.71
CA SER A 536 11.33 -11.36 -21.18
C SER A 536 11.28 -9.86 -20.94
N ALA A 537 11.85 -9.36 -19.85
CA ALA A 537 11.76 -7.95 -19.48
C ALA A 537 13.00 -7.44 -18.75
N ARG A 538 13.27 -6.15 -18.88
CA ARG A 538 14.24 -5.41 -18.07
C ARG A 538 13.68 -4.06 -17.65
N LYS A 539 14.21 -3.50 -16.59
CA LYS A 539 13.89 -2.14 -16.14
C LYS A 539 14.96 -1.17 -16.63
N HIS A 540 14.56 -0.14 -17.34
CA HIS A 540 15.41 1.00 -17.66
C HIS A 540 15.25 2.05 -16.58
N LYS A 541 16.22 2.09 -15.67
CA LYS A 541 16.22 3.01 -14.52
C LYS A 541 16.38 4.46 -15.00
N GLN A 542 15.51 5.33 -14.48
CA GLN A 542 15.57 6.78 -14.66
C GLN A 542 15.58 7.54 -13.33
N ASN A 543 15.63 6.82 -12.22
CA ASN A 543 15.79 7.41 -10.89
C ASN A 543 17.16 8.11 -10.74
N LEU A 544 17.30 8.88 -9.68
CA LEU A 544 18.54 9.54 -9.29
C LEU A 544 19.20 8.73 -8.18
N GLU A 545 20.37 8.20 -8.45
CA GLU A 545 21.19 7.52 -7.45
C GLU A 545 21.57 8.47 -6.29
N PRO A 546 21.99 7.97 -5.12
CA PRO A 546 22.47 8.80 -4.01
C PRO A 546 23.49 9.85 -4.45
N GLY A 547 23.20 11.13 -4.15
CA GLY A 547 24.03 12.26 -4.54
C GLY A 547 23.97 12.67 -6.01
N ALA A 548 23.21 11.95 -6.85
CA ALA A 548 23.07 12.29 -8.25
C ALA A 548 22.13 13.48 -8.49
N SER A 549 22.39 14.17 -9.60
CA SER A 549 21.58 15.28 -10.08
C SER A 549 21.39 15.18 -11.60
N ARG A 550 20.22 15.58 -12.07
CA ARG A 550 19.91 15.69 -13.50
C ARG A 550 19.44 17.09 -13.84
N THR A 551 20.07 17.71 -14.86
CA THR A 551 19.73 19.04 -15.34
C THR A 551 18.63 18.96 -16.39
N ALA A 552 17.51 19.66 -16.16
CA ALA A 552 16.50 19.94 -17.16
C ALA A 552 16.79 21.29 -17.82
N THR A 553 16.83 21.33 -19.14
CA THR A 553 17.08 22.56 -19.90
C THR A 553 15.93 22.81 -20.87
N TYR A 554 15.36 24.01 -20.80
CA TYR A 554 14.21 24.42 -21.59
C TYR A 554 14.57 25.54 -22.54
N LYS A 555 14.06 25.49 -23.78
CA LYS A 555 14.32 26.43 -24.82
C LYS A 555 13.01 27.00 -25.39
N VAL A 556 12.80 28.30 -25.25
CA VAL A 556 11.66 29.02 -25.83
C VAL A 556 12.13 29.81 -27.04
N SER A 557 11.55 29.53 -28.20
CA SER A 557 11.91 30.19 -29.43
C SER A 557 11.67 31.70 -29.36
N GLY A 558 12.60 32.50 -29.92
CA GLY A 558 12.46 33.94 -30.01
C GLY A 558 11.20 34.41 -30.80
N LYS A 559 10.67 33.57 -31.71
CA LYS A 559 9.40 33.82 -32.39
C LYS A 559 8.19 33.97 -31.46
N LYS A 560 8.28 33.40 -30.25
CA LYS A 560 7.23 33.46 -29.20
C LYS A 560 7.45 34.58 -28.18
N LEU A 561 8.54 35.34 -28.33
CA LEU A 561 8.98 36.35 -27.35
C LEU A 561 9.05 37.74 -28.01
N ARG A 562 8.80 38.77 -27.19
CA ARG A 562 8.90 40.16 -27.63
C ARG A 562 10.04 40.86 -26.88
N ARG A 563 10.85 41.60 -27.60
CA ARG A 563 11.93 42.41 -27.00
C ARG A 563 11.36 43.43 -26.02
N GLY A 564 12.04 43.60 -24.88
CA GLY A 564 11.65 44.54 -23.86
C GLY A 564 10.49 44.05 -22.94
N GLU A 565 9.79 43.00 -23.35
CA GLU A 565 8.69 42.43 -22.56
C GLU A 565 9.18 41.61 -21.38
N ARG A 566 8.39 41.59 -20.29
CA ARG A 566 8.64 40.79 -19.11
C ARG A 566 7.92 39.45 -19.20
N TYR A 567 8.62 38.39 -18.81
CA TYR A 567 8.10 37.03 -18.75
C TYR A 567 8.26 36.44 -17.35
N SER A 568 7.27 35.69 -16.89
CA SER A 568 7.34 34.92 -15.64
C SER A 568 7.58 33.45 -15.97
N ILE A 569 8.60 32.85 -15.38
CA ILE A 569 8.92 31.43 -15.48
C ILE A 569 8.51 30.79 -14.17
N SER A 570 7.75 29.70 -14.23
CA SER A 570 7.39 28.87 -13.09
C SER A 570 7.81 27.42 -13.39
N VAL A 571 8.52 26.82 -12.45
CA VAL A 571 8.94 25.41 -12.48
C VAL A 571 8.44 24.75 -11.21
N ARG A 572 7.70 23.65 -11.35
CA ARG A 572 7.18 22.86 -10.21
C ARG A 572 7.64 21.41 -10.36
N LEU A 573 8.22 20.84 -9.33
CA LEU A 573 8.46 19.41 -9.22
C LEU A 573 7.22 18.77 -8.62
N ILE A 574 6.60 17.85 -9.36
CA ILE A 574 5.35 17.20 -8.99
C ILE A 574 5.62 15.72 -8.73
N SER A 575 5.05 15.19 -7.65
CA SER A 575 4.99 13.77 -7.33
C SER A 575 3.55 13.30 -7.43
N GLN A 576 3.32 12.31 -8.27
CA GLN A 576 2.05 11.59 -8.42
C GLN A 576 2.30 10.11 -8.15
N MET A 577 1.37 9.46 -7.46
CA MET A 577 1.49 8.08 -7.01
C MET A 577 1.77 7.12 -8.18
N ILE A 578 0.96 7.19 -9.20
CA ILE A 578 1.08 6.40 -10.44
C ILE A 578 0.76 7.25 -11.66
N PRO A 579 1.27 6.92 -12.85
CA PRO A 579 0.80 7.52 -14.10
C PRO A 579 -0.65 7.10 -14.39
N VAL A 580 -1.44 7.96 -15.02
CA VAL A 580 -2.85 7.65 -15.32
C VAL A 580 -2.97 6.52 -16.35
N ASN A 581 -2.01 6.43 -17.29
CA ASN A 581 -2.00 5.36 -18.30
C ASN A 581 -1.83 3.93 -17.73
N LEU A 582 -1.40 3.78 -16.45
CA LEU A 582 -1.41 2.49 -15.77
C LEU A 582 -2.84 2.01 -15.50
N ILE A 583 -3.78 2.92 -15.23
CA ILE A 583 -5.15 2.58 -14.83
C ILE A 583 -5.87 1.77 -15.92
N PRO A 584 -5.89 2.19 -17.20
CA PRO A 584 -6.43 1.34 -18.27
C PRO A 584 -5.71 0.01 -18.44
N ALA A 585 -4.40 -0.04 -18.17
CA ALA A 585 -3.62 -1.27 -18.31
C ALA A 585 -3.98 -2.35 -17.27
N ILE A 586 -4.48 -1.94 -16.09
CA ILE A 586 -4.86 -2.85 -15.01
C ILE A 586 -6.38 -3.01 -14.84
N GLN A 587 -7.20 -2.29 -15.62
CA GLN A 587 -8.67 -2.28 -15.44
C GLN A 587 -9.35 -3.62 -15.72
N VAL A 588 -8.66 -4.56 -16.35
CA VAL A 588 -9.20 -5.89 -16.70
C VAL A 588 -9.70 -6.66 -15.47
N GLY A 589 -9.08 -6.43 -14.30
CA GLY A 589 -9.49 -7.02 -13.02
C GLY A 589 -10.63 -6.27 -12.30
N GLY A 590 -11.06 -5.12 -12.85
CA GLY A 590 -11.93 -4.20 -12.12
C GLY A 590 -11.21 -3.48 -10.98
N PHE A 591 -11.88 -2.51 -10.39
CA PHE A 591 -11.40 -1.82 -9.18
C PHE A 591 -12.32 -2.11 -8.01
N ASP A 592 -11.71 -2.35 -6.87
CA ASP A 592 -12.44 -2.61 -5.63
C ASP A 592 -13.37 -1.43 -5.26
N TYR A 593 -14.34 -1.66 -4.39
CA TYR A 593 -15.32 -0.68 -3.93
C TYR A 593 -16.24 -0.13 -5.04
N GLY A 594 -16.36 -0.82 -6.17
CA GLY A 594 -17.16 -0.36 -7.31
C GLY A 594 -16.64 0.90 -7.99
N MET A 595 -15.36 1.25 -7.78
CA MET A 595 -14.76 2.44 -8.38
C MET A 595 -14.53 2.24 -9.89
N THR A 596 -14.88 3.24 -10.67
CA THR A 596 -14.59 3.25 -12.10
C THR A 596 -13.15 3.71 -12.39
N PRO A 597 -12.54 3.32 -13.53
CA PRO A 597 -11.22 3.82 -13.95
C PRO A 597 -11.12 5.35 -13.93
N ALA A 598 -12.19 6.03 -14.34
CA ALA A 598 -12.25 7.49 -14.35
C ALA A 598 -12.28 8.10 -12.93
N GLN A 599 -12.92 7.43 -11.97
CA GLN A 599 -12.86 7.85 -10.56
C GLN A 599 -11.45 7.68 -9.99
N ILE A 600 -10.82 6.53 -10.20
CA ILE A 600 -9.44 6.27 -9.78
C ILE A 600 -8.49 7.33 -10.38
N ALA A 601 -8.60 7.61 -11.69
CA ALA A 601 -7.76 8.61 -12.36
C ALA A 601 -7.91 10.00 -11.74
N ARG A 602 -9.14 10.44 -11.46
CA ARG A 602 -9.41 11.73 -10.81
C ARG A 602 -8.79 11.81 -9.41
N GLU A 603 -8.94 10.79 -8.59
CA GLU A 603 -8.37 10.77 -7.24
C GLU A 603 -6.82 10.71 -7.28
N VAL A 604 -6.25 9.96 -8.20
CA VAL A 604 -4.80 9.92 -8.42
C VAL A 604 -4.25 11.29 -8.82
N VAL A 605 -4.91 11.97 -9.75
CA VAL A 605 -4.50 13.32 -10.18
C VAL A 605 -4.69 14.35 -9.07
N ALA A 606 -5.80 14.29 -8.33
CA ALA A 606 -6.11 15.21 -7.24
C ALA A 606 -5.14 15.06 -6.06
N GLY A 607 -4.69 13.83 -5.77
CA GLY A 607 -3.73 13.55 -4.70
C GLY A 607 -2.28 13.93 -5.01
N ALA A 608 -1.95 14.27 -6.27
CA ALA A 608 -0.61 14.67 -6.66
C ALA A 608 -0.11 15.89 -5.85
N SER A 609 1.16 15.86 -5.47
CA SER A 609 1.75 16.91 -4.63
C SER A 609 2.80 17.73 -5.36
N VAL A 610 2.75 19.05 -5.19
CA VAL A 610 3.85 19.95 -5.58
C VAL A 610 4.93 19.87 -4.50
N VAL A 611 5.99 19.15 -4.78
CA VAL A 611 7.12 18.94 -3.85
C VAL A 611 7.91 20.24 -3.71
N TRP A 612 8.30 20.83 -4.84
CA TRP A 612 9.03 22.09 -4.91
C TRP A 612 8.46 23.01 -5.98
N SER A 613 8.58 24.31 -5.76
CA SER A 613 8.22 25.34 -6.74
C SER A 613 9.30 26.40 -6.79
N ARG A 614 9.68 26.79 -8.01
CA ARG A 614 10.58 27.93 -8.28
C ARG A 614 9.91 28.88 -9.26
N LYS A 615 10.06 30.18 -9.02
CA LYS A 615 9.54 31.23 -9.90
C LYS A 615 10.57 32.32 -10.10
N THR A 616 10.67 32.82 -11.31
CA THR A 616 11.50 34.01 -11.61
C THR A 616 10.83 34.87 -12.66
N ARG A 617 11.24 36.13 -12.75
CA ARG A 617 10.82 37.09 -13.79
C ARG A 617 12.05 37.56 -14.55
N ILE A 618 11.93 37.60 -15.84
CA ILE A 618 13.01 38.05 -16.75
C ILE A 618 12.48 39.08 -17.72
N ARG A 619 13.38 39.85 -18.29
CA ARG A 619 13.10 40.75 -19.43
C ARG A 619 13.92 40.29 -20.63
N ILE A 620 13.30 40.22 -21.82
CA ILE A 620 14.00 39.85 -23.06
C ILE A 620 14.78 41.05 -23.56
N GLN A 621 16.09 40.88 -23.76
CA GLN A 621 17.00 41.90 -24.23
C GLN A 621 16.95 42.12 -25.75
#